data_a94e7e8a805eca6d592f27379381c2fe
#
_entry.id   a94e7e8a805eca6d592f27379381c2fe
#
_cell.length_a   1.000
_cell.length_b   1.000
_cell.length_c   1.000
_cell.angle_alpha   90.00
_cell.angle_beta   90.00
_cell.angle_gamma   90.00
#
_symmetry.space_group_name_H-M   'P 1'
#
loop_
_entity.id
_entity.type
_entity.pdbx_description
1 polymer ?
#
loop_
_entity_poly.entity_id
_entity_poly.type
_entity_poly.pdbx_seq_one_letter_code
_entity_poly.pdbx_strand_id
1 'polypeptide(L)'
;VIEALLAPGAIRIADIGAAFLGEAPPYQSLLDNGLGHVFAFEPDARQVDTLRARLGAKGTVIAEAVGDGARHTLHVCNYGWSSLLEPDPAALAFFNSFAALGRVETTLPVTTRRLDDIAELPPVDFLKMDVQGAELMVLQNGRRKLGTCVVVQLETSFVTLYKGQPPFGAVDLEMRAQGFIPHRFMDIKRWSIAPALIGGDPRVAGNQLLESDIVYVRDLIHGTLNDDQLRKLAAIAHFACRSPDLAARCLIELGKRGVLEDSAVLSYLTAQGLKR
;
A
#
# COMPACT_ATOMS: atom_id res chain seq x y z
N VAL A 1 19.67 -15.83 3.74
CA VAL A 1 20.02 -14.87 4.85
C VAL A 1 18.76 -14.20 5.37
N ILE A 2 17.97 -13.55 4.50
CA ILE A 2 16.80 -12.75 4.94
C ILE A 2 15.73 -13.62 5.59
N GLU A 3 15.43 -14.79 5.03
CA GLU A 3 14.43 -15.72 5.57
C GLU A 3 14.77 -16.16 7.01
N ALA A 4 16.05 -16.23 7.33
CA ALA A 4 16.51 -16.63 8.67
C ALA A 4 16.47 -15.51 9.73
N LEU A 5 16.16 -14.29 9.32
CA LEU A 5 16.10 -13.13 10.26
C LEU A 5 14.82 -13.09 11.09
N LEU A 6 13.77 -13.74 10.65
CA LEU A 6 12.42 -13.63 11.20
C LEU A 6 11.80 -15.00 11.43
N ALA A 7 10.98 -15.09 12.47
CA ALA A 7 10.11 -16.24 12.67
C ALA A 7 8.98 -16.29 11.61
N PRO A 8 8.40 -17.45 11.32
CA PRO A 8 7.24 -17.55 10.45
C PRO A 8 6.10 -16.62 10.89
N GLY A 9 5.50 -15.90 9.94
CA GLY A 9 4.39 -14.99 10.20
C GLY A 9 4.74 -13.72 10.99
N ALA A 10 6.04 -13.42 11.17
CA ALA A 10 6.47 -12.30 12.01
C ALA A 10 6.10 -10.91 11.45
N ILE A 11 5.90 -10.79 10.13
CA ILE A 11 5.52 -9.53 9.48
C ILE A 11 4.00 -9.43 9.43
N ARG A 12 3.44 -8.44 10.13
CA ARG A 12 2.00 -8.15 10.15
C ARG A 12 1.69 -7.14 9.05
N ILE A 13 0.92 -7.60 8.07
CA ILE A 13 0.57 -6.84 6.88
C ILE A 13 -0.88 -6.41 7.01
N ALA A 14 -1.19 -5.12 6.89
CA ALA A 14 -2.54 -4.64 6.68
C ALA A 14 -2.73 -4.36 5.19
N ASP A 15 -3.78 -4.92 4.58
CA ASP A 15 -4.19 -4.62 3.21
C ASP A 15 -5.59 -4.01 3.24
N ILE A 16 -5.68 -2.70 2.99
CA ILE A 16 -6.93 -1.94 3.04
C ILE A 16 -7.39 -1.67 1.60
N GLY A 17 -8.60 -2.13 1.28
CA GLY A 17 -9.06 -2.26 -0.10
C GLY A 17 -8.47 -3.51 -0.76
N ALA A 18 -8.65 -4.65 -0.10
CA ALA A 18 -8.01 -5.92 -0.47
C ALA A 18 -8.75 -6.68 -1.59
N ALA A 19 -9.68 -6.02 -2.30
CA ALA A 19 -10.41 -6.64 -3.41
C ALA A 19 -9.45 -7.30 -4.41
N PHE A 20 -9.74 -8.54 -4.80
CA PHE A 20 -8.91 -9.26 -5.76
C PHE A 20 -9.29 -8.89 -7.20
N LEU A 21 -8.41 -8.17 -7.88
CA LEU A 21 -8.59 -7.73 -9.27
C LEU A 21 -7.77 -8.54 -10.28
N GLY A 22 -7.29 -9.73 -9.89
CA GLY A 22 -6.56 -10.66 -10.79
C GLY A 22 -5.04 -10.60 -10.67
N GLU A 23 -4.48 -9.60 -10.02
CA GLU A 23 -3.04 -9.44 -9.84
C GLU A 23 -2.57 -9.92 -8.45
N ALA A 24 -1.32 -10.38 -8.36
CA ALA A 24 -0.73 -10.75 -7.09
C ALA A 24 -0.40 -9.48 -6.29
N PRO A 25 -0.76 -9.42 -4.99
CA PRO A 25 -0.44 -8.27 -4.16
C PRO A 25 1.08 -8.14 -3.96
N PRO A 26 1.60 -6.92 -3.67
CA PRO A 26 3.04 -6.68 -3.53
C PRO A 26 3.70 -7.53 -2.45
N TYR A 27 2.94 -7.96 -1.46
CA TYR A 27 3.41 -8.81 -0.35
C TYR A 27 3.32 -10.31 -0.62
N GLN A 28 2.93 -10.76 -1.83
CA GLN A 28 2.76 -12.19 -2.13
C GLN A 28 4.01 -13.01 -1.81
N SER A 29 5.19 -12.52 -2.18
CA SER A 29 6.45 -13.20 -1.88
C SER A 29 6.72 -13.36 -0.37
N LEU A 30 6.28 -12.42 0.47
CA LEU A 30 6.38 -12.57 1.93
C LEU A 30 5.49 -13.71 2.45
N LEU A 31 4.29 -13.86 1.89
CA LEU A 31 3.37 -14.95 2.23
C LEU A 31 3.90 -16.32 1.74
N ASP A 32 4.49 -16.35 0.56
CA ASP A 32 5.02 -17.59 -0.04
C ASP A 32 6.25 -18.11 0.69
N ASN A 33 7.06 -17.19 1.25
CA ASN A 33 8.19 -17.53 2.11
C ASN A 33 7.79 -17.72 3.59
N GLY A 34 6.50 -17.69 3.92
CA GLY A 34 5.99 -17.91 5.27
C GLY A 34 6.36 -16.80 6.27
N LEU A 35 6.81 -15.63 5.82
CA LEU A 35 7.28 -14.54 6.67
C LEU A 35 6.16 -13.58 7.11
N GLY A 36 5.07 -13.52 6.34
CA GLY A 36 3.97 -12.59 6.56
C GLY A 36 2.66 -13.24 6.99
N HIS A 37 1.85 -12.49 7.73
CA HIS A 37 0.43 -12.73 7.94
C HIS A 37 -0.34 -11.46 7.57
N VAL A 38 -1.35 -11.58 6.69
CA VAL A 38 -2.11 -10.44 6.20
C VAL A 38 -3.45 -10.28 6.93
N PHE A 39 -3.78 -9.05 7.27
CA PHE A 39 -5.10 -8.61 7.73
C PHE A 39 -5.73 -7.84 6.57
N ALA A 40 -6.63 -8.48 5.84
CA ALA A 40 -7.24 -7.97 4.63
C ALA A 40 -8.60 -7.32 4.95
N PHE A 41 -8.77 -6.06 4.59
CA PHE A 41 -9.99 -5.29 4.81
C PHE A 41 -10.75 -5.13 3.49
N GLU A 42 -11.98 -5.65 3.47
CA GLU A 42 -12.85 -5.59 2.30
C GLU A 42 -14.31 -5.49 2.74
N PRO A 43 -14.99 -4.36 2.51
CA PRO A 43 -16.39 -4.20 2.91
C PRO A 43 -17.39 -4.92 1.99
N ASP A 44 -17.02 -5.26 0.75
CA ASP A 44 -17.91 -5.98 -0.16
C ASP A 44 -17.98 -7.45 0.19
N ALA A 45 -19.13 -7.88 0.76
CA ALA A 45 -19.37 -9.26 1.15
C ALA A 45 -19.13 -10.27 0.01
N ARG A 46 -19.31 -9.86 -1.26
CA ARG A 46 -19.09 -10.72 -2.43
C ARG A 46 -17.61 -11.09 -2.61
N GLN A 47 -16.71 -10.23 -2.15
CA GLN A 47 -15.24 -10.44 -2.23
C GLN A 47 -14.70 -11.20 -1.01
N VAL A 48 -15.36 -11.10 0.14
CA VAL A 48 -14.89 -11.64 1.42
C VAL A 48 -14.61 -13.15 1.35
N ASP A 49 -15.53 -13.94 0.79
CA ASP A 49 -15.36 -15.39 0.73
C ASP A 49 -14.24 -15.79 -0.26
N THR A 50 -14.09 -15.07 -1.36
CA THR A 50 -12.98 -15.25 -2.30
C THR A 50 -11.65 -14.96 -1.63
N LEU A 51 -11.55 -13.87 -0.85
CA LEU A 51 -10.36 -13.52 -0.10
C LEU A 51 -10.03 -14.56 0.97
N ARG A 52 -11.02 -15.04 1.73
CA ARG A 52 -10.84 -16.10 2.73
C ARG A 52 -10.29 -17.38 2.12
N ALA A 53 -10.87 -17.82 1.00
CA ALA A 53 -10.42 -19.01 0.29
C ALA A 53 -8.97 -18.86 -0.22
N ARG A 54 -8.60 -17.69 -0.72
CA ARG A 54 -7.28 -17.39 -1.25
C ARG A 54 -6.20 -17.30 -0.17
N LEU A 55 -6.50 -16.62 0.92
CA LEU A 55 -5.53 -16.39 2.00
C LEU A 55 -5.33 -17.62 2.87
N GLY A 56 -6.38 -18.40 3.12
CA GLY A 56 -6.32 -19.58 3.99
C GLY A 56 -5.70 -19.23 5.35
N ALA A 57 -4.73 -20.01 5.78
CA ALA A 57 -4.01 -19.78 7.04
C ALA A 57 -3.02 -18.59 7.01
N LYS A 58 -2.74 -18.03 5.84
CA LYS A 58 -1.79 -16.91 5.66
C LYS A 58 -2.42 -15.55 5.97
N GLY A 59 -3.71 -15.48 6.25
CA GLY A 59 -4.37 -14.19 6.51
C GLY A 59 -5.68 -14.28 7.25
N THR A 60 -6.13 -13.12 7.71
CA THR A 60 -7.40 -12.86 8.38
C THR A 60 -8.17 -11.83 7.56
N VAL A 61 -9.41 -12.16 7.16
CA VAL A 61 -10.27 -11.22 6.42
C VAL A 61 -11.22 -10.52 7.39
N ILE A 62 -11.19 -9.21 7.38
CA ILE A 62 -12.03 -8.32 8.18
C ILE A 62 -13.00 -7.62 7.22
N ALA A 63 -14.30 -7.97 7.33
CA ALA A 63 -15.34 -7.49 6.42
C ALA A 63 -15.83 -6.09 6.83
N GLU A 64 -14.92 -5.10 6.82
CA GLU A 64 -15.21 -3.74 7.25
C GLU A 64 -14.54 -2.70 6.36
N ALA A 65 -15.18 -1.55 6.25
CA ALA A 65 -14.58 -0.36 5.64
C ALA A 65 -13.74 0.39 6.69
N VAL A 66 -12.52 0.78 6.30
CA VAL A 66 -11.62 1.55 7.17
C VAL A 66 -11.71 3.04 6.78
N GLY A 67 -11.79 3.92 7.79
CA GLY A 67 -11.89 5.35 7.59
C GLY A 67 -11.78 6.14 8.90
N ASP A 68 -12.67 7.12 9.10
CA ASP A 68 -12.68 8.02 10.27
C ASP A 68 -13.63 7.59 11.40
N GLY A 69 -14.35 6.49 11.24
CA GLY A 69 -15.36 6.00 12.17
C GLY A 69 -16.75 6.57 11.96
N ALA A 70 -16.96 7.42 10.95
CA ALA A 70 -18.25 8.01 10.63
C ALA A 70 -19.03 7.18 9.59
N ARG A 71 -20.28 7.61 9.36
CA ARG A 71 -21.11 7.08 8.27
C ARG A 71 -20.77 7.83 6.98
N HIS A 72 -20.57 7.06 5.92
CA HIS A 72 -20.28 7.52 4.57
C HIS A 72 -21.24 6.88 3.56
N THR A 73 -21.20 7.37 2.34
CA THR A 73 -21.79 6.72 1.18
C THR A 73 -20.69 6.05 0.39
N LEU A 74 -20.76 4.74 0.20
CA LEU A 74 -19.89 4.03 -0.74
C LEU A 74 -20.49 4.17 -2.14
N HIS A 75 -19.77 4.80 -3.04
CA HIS A 75 -20.10 4.88 -4.46
C HIS A 75 -19.52 3.64 -5.15
N VAL A 76 -20.42 2.71 -5.50
CA VAL A 76 -20.01 1.45 -6.13
C VAL A 76 -19.85 1.67 -7.62
N CYS A 77 -18.64 1.49 -8.11
CA CYS A 77 -18.27 1.56 -9.51
C CYS A 77 -17.72 0.21 -9.97
N ASN A 78 -17.58 0.04 -11.31
CA ASN A 78 -16.96 -1.13 -11.89
C ASN A 78 -15.43 -1.06 -11.80
N TYR A 79 -14.77 -2.18 -12.04
CA TYR A 79 -13.31 -2.29 -12.23
C TYR A 79 -12.45 -1.76 -11.07
N GLY A 80 -12.95 -1.83 -9.83
CA GLY A 80 -12.17 -1.41 -8.66
C GLY A 80 -12.24 0.09 -8.34
N TRP A 81 -13.06 0.88 -9.02
CA TRP A 81 -13.20 2.32 -8.83
C TRP A 81 -14.18 2.72 -7.72
N SER A 82 -14.61 1.78 -6.89
CA SER A 82 -15.52 2.07 -5.77
C SER A 82 -14.81 2.88 -4.69
N SER A 83 -15.45 3.94 -4.22
CA SER A 83 -14.86 4.90 -3.28
C SER A 83 -15.87 5.42 -2.26
N LEU A 84 -15.37 5.86 -1.10
CA LEU A 84 -16.15 6.67 -0.15
C LEU A 84 -16.36 8.10 -0.65
N LEU A 85 -15.63 8.51 -1.70
CA LEU A 85 -15.76 9.82 -2.33
C LEU A 85 -16.56 9.70 -3.63
N GLU A 86 -17.33 10.73 -3.93
CA GLU A 86 -18.10 10.80 -5.17
C GLU A 86 -17.15 11.06 -6.35
N PRO A 87 -17.19 10.27 -7.44
CA PRO A 87 -16.42 10.57 -8.65
C PRO A 87 -16.72 11.97 -9.18
N ASP A 88 -15.70 12.72 -9.58
CA ASP A 88 -15.84 14.07 -10.14
C ASP A 88 -16.07 13.98 -11.66
N PRO A 89 -17.26 14.31 -12.17
CA PRO A 89 -17.56 14.22 -13.60
C PRO A 89 -16.63 15.11 -14.46
N ALA A 90 -16.17 16.25 -13.95
CA ALA A 90 -15.28 17.15 -14.68
C ALA A 90 -13.88 16.55 -14.80
N ALA A 91 -13.34 15.97 -13.72
CA ALA A 91 -12.06 15.28 -13.74
C ALA A 91 -12.11 14.04 -14.63
N LEU A 92 -13.20 13.25 -14.54
CA LEU A 92 -13.36 12.07 -15.39
C LEU A 92 -13.49 12.43 -16.88
N ALA A 93 -14.17 13.53 -17.22
CA ALA A 93 -14.30 13.99 -18.60
C ALA A 93 -12.97 14.50 -19.18
N PHE A 94 -12.01 14.86 -18.35
CA PHE A 94 -10.69 15.31 -18.79
C PHE A 94 -9.85 14.18 -19.40
N PHE A 95 -10.13 12.92 -19.03
CA PHE A 95 -9.41 11.75 -19.53
C PHE A 95 -10.26 10.92 -20.49
N ASN A 96 -9.65 10.38 -21.54
CA ASN A 96 -10.33 9.47 -22.44
C ASN A 96 -10.80 8.20 -21.68
N SER A 97 -12.04 7.80 -21.89
CA SER A 97 -12.70 6.60 -21.34
C SER A 97 -13.04 6.64 -19.84
N PHE A 98 -12.60 7.63 -19.05
CA PHE A 98 -12.80 7.63 -17.60
C PHE A 98 -14.24 7.86 -17.18
N ALA A 99 -15.01 8.63 -17.95
CA ALA A 99 -16.43 8.82 -17.67
C ALA A 99 -17.23 7.48 -17.61
N ALA A 100 -16.79 6.46 -18.37
CA ALA A 100 -17.39 5.14 -18.33
C ALA A 100 -16.90 4.31 -17.12
N LEU A 101 -15.63 4.43 -16.76
CA LEU A 101 -15.01 3.70 -15.65
C LEU A 101 -15.50 4.21 -14.29
N GLY A 102 -15.56 5.53 -14.11
CA GLY A 102 -16.03 6.17 -12.88
C GLY A 102 -17.56 6.29 -12.77
N ARG A 103 -18.32 5.55 -13.62
CA ARG A 103 -19.78 5.55 -13.52
C ARG A 103 -20.23 4.83 -12.25
N VAL A 104 -20.99 5.54 -11.42
CA VAL A 104 -21.61 4.98 -10.22
C VAL A 104 -22.78 4.09 -10.62
N GLU A 105 -22.70 2.80 -10.30
CA GLU A 105 -23.77 1.81 -10.57
C GLU A 105 -24.82 1.82 -9.44
N THR A 106 -24.36 1.98 -8.19
CA THR A 106 -25.22 2.08 -7.01
C THR A 106 -24.50 2.77 -5.87
N THR A 107 -25.25 3.19 -4.87
CA THR A 107 -24.69 3.75 -3.63
C THR A 107 -25.15 2.96 -2.43
N LEU A 108 -24.27 2.73 -1.47
CA LEU A 108 -24.55 1.98 -0.25
C LEU A 108 -24.15 2.81 0.97
N PRO A 109 -24.98 2.89 2.02
CA PRO A 109 -24.54 3.46 3.28
C PRO A 109 -23.53 2.51 3.93
N VAL A 110 -22.40 3.05 4.37
CA VAL A 110 -21.37 2.29 5.07
C VAL A 110 -20.91 3.06 6.31
N THR A 111 -20.69 2.35 7.40
CA THR A 111 -20.03 2.92 8.59
C THR A 111 -18.58 2.44 8.57
N THR A 112 -17.66 3.37 8.59
CA THR A 112 -16.24 3.05 8.64
C THR A 112 -15.78 2.78 10.07
N ARG A 113 -14.63 2.10 10.22
CA ARG A 113 -13.91 2.01 11.50
C ARG A 113 -12.57 2.69 11.36
N ARG A 114 -12.14 3.38 12.42
CA ARG A 114 -10.77 3.90 12.47
C ARG A 114 -9.79 2.75 12.55
N LEU A 115 -8.72 2.81 11.79
CA LEU A 115 -7.70 1.77 11.84
C LEU A 115 -7.17 1.55 13.28
N ASP A 116 -7.03 2.62 14.05
CA ASP A 116 -6.59 2.57 15.44
C ASP A 116 -7.56 1.83 16.38
N ASP A 117 -8.85 1.78 16.06
CA ASP A 117 -9.89 1.21 16.92
C ASP A 117 -10.21 -0.26 16.59
N ILE A 118 -9.56 -0.84 15.58
CA ILE A 118 -9.76 -2.24 15.18
C ILE A 118 -8.96 -3.13 16.12
N ALA A 119 -9.65 -3.78 17.06
CA ALA A 119 -9.00 -4.59 18.08
C ALA A 119 -8.34 -5.85 17.51
N GLU A 120 -8.92 -6.41 16.45
CA GLU A 120 -8.45 -7.62 15.76
C GLU A 120 -7.13 -7.40 15.00
N LEU A 121 -6.83 -6.14 14.64
CA LEU A 121 -5.58 -5.77 13.98
C LEU A 121 -4.49 -5.51 15.02
N PRO A 122 -3.41 -6.29 15.07
CA PRO A 122 -2.22 -5.94 15.88
C PRO A 122 -1.50 -4.71 15.31
N PRO A 123 -0.48 -4.16 16.00
CA PRO A 123 0.40 -3.15 15.40
C PRO A 123 0.96 -3.62 14.07
N VAL A 124 0.91 -2.78 13.06
CA VAL A 124 1.23 -3.10 11.65
C VAL A 124 2.72 -2.91 11.38
N ASP A 125 3.30 -3.79 10.56
CA ASP A 125 4.69 -3.67 10.08
C ASP A 125 4.74 -3.20 8.62
N PHE A 126 3.77 -3.64 7.79
CA PHE A 126 3.62 -3.23 6.40
C PHE A 126 2.14 -2.91 6.11
N LEU A 127 1.87 -1.69 5.64
CA LEU A 127 0.55 -1.29 5.14
C LEU A 127 0.57 -1.26 3.62
N LYS A 128 -0.36 -1.99 2.97
CA LYS A 128 -0.77 -1.76 1.58
C LYS A 128 -2.17 -1.13 1.62
N MET A 129 -2.39 -0.10 0.82
CA MET A 129 -3.67 0.59 0.80
C MET A 129 -4.03 1.08 -0.60
N ASP A 130 -5.27 0.80 -0.99
CA ASP A 130 -5.89 1.25 -2.22
C ASP A 130 -7.39 1.42 -1.94
N VAL A 131 -7.79 2.63 -1.60
CA VAL A 131 -9.17 2.97 -1.20
C VAL A 131 -9.74 4.11 -2.03
N GLN A 132 -9.16 4.30 -3.20
CA GLN A 132 -9.67 5.17 -4.25
C GLN A 132 -9.95 6.59 -3.73
N GLY A 133 -8.91 7.24 -3.17
CA GLY A 133 -8.92 8.63 -2.77
C GLY A 133 -9.14 8.90 -1.28
N ALA A 134 -9.46 7.89 -0.45
CA ALA A 134 -9.66 8.05 0.99
C ALA A 134 -8.39 7.76 1.83
N GLU A 135 -7.22 7.63 1.21
CA GLU A 135 -5.94 7.23 1.83
C GLU A 135 -5.58 8.15 3.00
N LEU A 136 -5.67 9.47 2.81
CA LEU A 136 -5.35 10.44 3.87
C LEU A 136 -6.23 10.25 5.10
N MET A 137 -7.52 9.98 4.92
CA MET A 137 -8.47 9.72 6.02
C MET A 137 -8.01 8.51 6.85
N VAL A 138 -7.63 7.41 6.18
CA VAL A 138 -7.15 6.19 6.86
C VAL A 138 -5.83 6.47 7.61
N LEU A 139 -4.87 7.14 6.98
CA LEU A 139 -3.56 7.46 7.58
C LEU A 139 -3.71 8.31 8.85
N GLN A 140 -4.59 9.31 8.82
CA GLN A 140 -4.85 10.19 9.98
C GLN A 140 -5.52 9.47 11.15
N ASN A 141 -6.32 8.44 10.86
CA ASN A 141 -7.05 7.63 11.84
C ASN A 141 -6.37 6.29 12.16
N GLY A 142 -5.10 6.12 11.74
CA GLY A 142 -4.30 4.91 11.95
C GLY A 142 -2.93 5.15 12.59
N ARG A 143 -2.64 6.36 13.07
CA ARG A 143 -1.30 6.76 13.53
C ARG A 143 -0.72 5.86 14.63
N ARG A 144 -1.56 5.35 15.54
CA ARG A 144 -1.12 4.47 16.62
C ARG A 144 -0.74 3.08 16.09
N LYS A 145 -1.59 2.48 15.26
CA LYS A 145 -1.32 1.17 14.63
C LYS A 145 -0.11 1.22 13.68
N LEU A 146 0.07 2.35 13.00
CA LEU A 146 1.19 2.61 12.10
C LEU A 146 2.48 3.06 12.82
N GLY A 147 2.44 3.25 14.14
CA GLY A 147 3.61 3.68 14.90
C GLY A 147 4.80 2.72 14.81
N THR A 148 4.55 1.43 14.65
CA THR A 148 5.58 0.39 14.42
C THR A 148 5.82 0.06 12.96
N CYS A 149 4.97 0.56 12.06
CA CYS A 149 5.02 0.27 10.63
C CYS A 149 6.34 0.77 10.02
N VAL A 150 6.98 -0.07 9.21
CA VAL A 150 8.27 0.28 8.57
C VAL A 150 8.13 0.53 7.07
N VAL A 151 7.07 0.04 6.44
CA VAL A 151 6.75 0.28 5.01
C VAL A 151 5.28 0.58 4.84
N VAL A 152 4.96 1.60 4.03
CA VAL A 152 3.61 1.90 3.55
C VAL A 152 3.66 1.96 2.03
N GLN A 153 2.86 1.14 1.36
CA GLN A 153 2.60 1.23 -0.08
C GLN A 153 1.15 1.65 -0.26
N LEU A 154 0.93 2.74 -0.96
CA LEU A 154 -0.41 3.25 -1.24
C LEU A 154 -0.53 3.80 -2.65
N GLU A 155 -1.75 3.73 -3.20
CA GLU A 155 -2.05 4.46 -4.42
C GLU A 155 -2.12 5.96 -4.13
N THR A 156 -1.55 6.76 -5.01
CA THR A 156 -1.63 8.22 -4.93
C THR A 156 -1.96 8.82 -6.28
N SER A 157 -2.91 9.76 -6.27
CA SER A 157 -3.36 10.45 -7.48
C SER A 157 -2.65 11.77 -7.64
N PHE A 158 -1.99 11.97 -8.79
CA PHE A 158 -1.43 13.28 -9.17
C PHE A 158 -2.51 14.24 -9.66
N VAL A 159 -3.60 13.69 -10.20
CA VAL A 159 -4.83 14.40 -10.52
C VAL A 159 -5.96 13.78 -9.72
N THR A 160 -6.68 14.58 -8.94
CA THR A 160 -7.81 14.11 -8.15
C THR A 160 -8.97 13.72 -9.06
N LEU A 161 -9.49 12.51 -8.89
CA LEU A 161 -10.58 11.95 -9.69
C LEU A 161 -11.92 11.96 -8.96
N TYR A 162 -11.90 12.26 -7.66
CA TYR A 162 -13.08 12.27 -6.80
C TYR A 162 -13.24 13.63 -6.13
N LYS A 163 -14.48 14.03 -5.88
CA LYS A 163 -14.80 15.28 -5.17
C LYS A 163 -14.22 15.26 -3.76
N GLY A 164 -13.46 16.29 -3.42
CA GLY A 164 -12.83 16.40 -2.10
C GLY A 164 -11.66 15.44 -1.86
N GLN A 165 -11.20 14.73 -2.88
CA GLN A 165 -10.00 13.88 -2.78
C GLN A 165 -8.77 14.72 -2.41
N PRO A 166 -8.03 14.33 -1.37
CA PRO A 166 -6.77 14.99 -1.04
C PRO A 166 -5.75 14.84 -2.17
N PRO A 167 -5.01 15.90 -2.53
CA PRO A 167 -3.95 15.80 -3.53
C PRO A 167 -2.73 15.04 -2.96
N PHE A 168 -1.89 14.51 -3.84
CA PHE A 168 -0.63 13.81 -3.48
C PHE A 168 0.17 14.55 -2.40
N GLY A 169 0.33 15.87 -2.51
CA GLY A 169 1.10 16.66 -1.54
C GLY A 169 0.54 16.59 -0.13
N ALA A 170 -0.77 16.46 0.07
CA ALA A 170 -1.38 16.32 1.39
C ALA A 170 -1.07 14.94 2.00
N VAL A 171 -1.09 13.88 1.18
CA VAL A 171 -0.70 12.53 1.60
C VAL A 171 0.79 12.48 1.95
N ASP A 172 1.67 13.06 1.12
CA ASP A 172 3.12 13.10 1.38
C ASP A 172 3.46 13.85 2.68
N LEU A 173 2.81 14.97 2.94
CA LEU A 173 3.00 15.72 4.19
C LEU A 173 2.57 14.91 5.43
N GLU A 174 1.45 14.20 5.35
CA GLU A 174 1.01 13.31 6.44
C GLU A 174 2.00 12.17 6.67
N MET A 175 2.48 11.53 5.61
CA MET A 175 3.48 10.46 5.72
C MET A 175 4.77 10.95 6.38
N ARG A 176 5.26 12.13 5.98
CA ARG A 176 6.43 12.75 6.62
C ARG A 176 6.18 13.09 8.09
N ALA A 177 5.00 13.60 8.42
CA ALA A 177 4.60 13.90 9.81
C ALA A 177 4.56 12.64 10.68
N GLN A 178 4.31 11.47 10.08
CA GLN A 178 4.38 10.18 10.75
C GLN A 178 5.78 9.53 10.74
N GLY A 179 6.81 10.22 10.25
CA GLY A 179 8.21 9.76 10.25
C GLY A 179 8.56 8.79 9.10
N PHE A 180 7.91 8.95 7.95
CA PHE A 180 8.22 8.22 6.74
C PHE A 180 8.88 9.13 5.69
N ILE A 181 9.65 8.54 4.80
CA ILE A 181 10.18 9.19 3.60
C ILE A 181 9.73 8.42 2.35
N PRO A 182 9.49 9.10 1.22
CA PRO A 182 9.21 8.43 -0.04
C PRO A 182 10.45 7.66 -0.48
N HIS A 183 10.26 6.40 -0.87
CA HIS A 183 11.32 5.52 -1.32
C HIS A 183 11.32 5.37 -2.85
N ARG A 184 10.17 5.01 -3.41
CA ARG A 184 10.02 4.87 -4.87
C ARG A 184 8.57 4.90 -5.30
N PHE A 185 8.35 5.29 -6.54
CA PHE A 185 7.13 4.97 -7.26
C PHE A 185 7.27 3.58 -7.91
N MET A 186 6.25 2.72 -7.77
CA MET A 186 6.27 1.38 -8.36
C MET A 186 5.95 1.42 -9.85
N ASP A 187 4.91 2.16 -10.20
CA ASP A 187 4.50 2.45 -11.57
C ASP A 187 3.90 3.84 -11.62
N ILE A 188 4.33 4.65 -12.57
CA ILE A 188 3.79 5.99 -12.79
C ILE A 188 2.88 5.92 -13.99
N LYS A 189 1.57 5.87 -13.73
CA LYS A 189 0.57 5.85 -14.77
C LYS A 189 0.42 7.25 -15.37
N ARG A 190 0.35 7.30 -16.68
CA ARG A 190 0.06 8.50 -17.46
C ARG A 190 -1.12 8.22 -18.37
N TRP A 191 -1.87 9.25 -18.72
CA TRP A 191 -3.04 9.08 -19.58
C TRP A 191 -3.14 10.18 -20.61
N SER A 192 -3.93 9.92 -21.67
CA SER A 192 -4.21 10.88 -22.71
C SER A 192 -5.35 11.82 -22.32
N ILE A 193 -5.17 13.11 -22.64
CA ILE A 193 -6.17 14.15 -22.36
C ILE A 193 -7.24 14.11 -23.47
N ALA A 194 -8.51 14.03 -23.06
CA ALA A 194 -9.65 14.05 -23.98
C ALA A 194 -9.80 15.42 -24.68
N PRO A 195 -10.29 15.49 -25.90
CA PRO A 195 -10.73 14.38 -26.75
C PRO A 195 -9.63 13.80 -27.65
N ALA A 196 -8.35 14.20 -27.47
CA ALA A 196 -7.25 13.77 -28.34
C ALA A 196 -6.95 12.27 -28.15
N LEU A 197 -6.85 11.54 -29.25
CA LEU A 197 -6.50 10.11 -29.26
C LEU A 197 -5.13 9.93 -29.91
N ILE A 198 -4.22 9.28 -29.21
CA ILE A 198 -2.90 8.94 -29.76
C ILE A 198 -3.04 7.65 -30.56
N GLY A 199 -2.77 7.70 -31.85
CA GLY A 199 -2.94 6.55 -32.74
C GLY A 199 -4.40 6.05 -32.88
N GLY A 200 -5.39 6.85 -32.42
CA GLY A 200 -6.80 6.47 -32.45
C GLY A 200 -7.25 5.55 -31.31
N ASP A 201 -6.37 5.21 -30.37
CA ASP A 201 -6.69 4.35 -29.20
C ASP A 201 -6.75 5.20 -27.92
N PRO A 202 -7.90 5.23 -27.23
CA PRO A 202 -8.06 6.00 -25.99
C PRO A 202 -7.22 5.47 -24.81
N ARG A 203 -6.67 4.26 -24.92
CA ARG A 203 -5.85 3.63 -23.86
C ARG A 203 -4.36 3.93 -24.01
N VAL A 204 -3.94 4.51 -25.11
CA VAL A 204 -2.54 4.89 -25.29
C VAL A 204 -2.20 6.05 -24.36
N ALA A 205 -1.19 5.83 -23.54
CA ALA A 205 -0.76 6.81 -22.53
C ALA A 205 -0.28 8.12 -23.18
N GLY A 206 -0.80 9.25 -22.70
CA GLY A 206 -0.30 10.59 -23.01
C GLY A 206 0.81 11.02 -22.05
N ASN A 207 0.94 12.33 -21.86
CA ASN A 207 1.96 12.91 -20.98
C ASN A 207 1.42 13.33 -19.60
N GLN A 208 0.09 13.37 -19.42
CA GLN A 208 -0.50 13.75 -18.16
C GLN A 208 -0.27 12.67 -17.11
N LEU A 209 0.39 13.03 -16.01
CA LEU A 209 0.48 12.17 -14.83
C LEU A 209 -0.93 11.92 -14.29
N LEU A 210 -1.22 10.67 -13.96
CA LEU A 210 -2.51 10.26 -13.42
C LEU A 210 -2.37 9.83 -11.96
N GLU A 211 -1.75 8.71 -11.74
CA GLU A 211 -1.61 8.08 -10.43
C GLU A 211 -0.36 7.20 -10.36
N SER A 212 -0.02 6.75 -9.19
CA SER A 212 1.05 5.75 -8.97
C SER A 212 0.89 5.09 -7.63
N ASP A 213 1.33 3.85 -7.53
CA ASP A 213 1.68 3.26 -6.24
C ASP A 213 2.99 3.87 -5.76
N ILE A 214 2.98 4.49 -4.59
CA ILE A 214 4.18 4.98 -3.92
C ILE A 214 4.51 4.13 -2.71
N VAL A 215 5.78 3.80 -2.56
CA VAL A 215 6.33 3.14 -1.36
C VAL A 215 6.98 4.20 -0.48
N TYR A 216 6.50 4.30 0.74
CA TYR A 216 7.14 5.04 1.82
C TYR A 216 7.84 4.07 2.77
N VAL A 217 9.00 4.45 3.28
CA VAL A 217 9.74 3.69 4.28
C VAL A 217 9.97 4.55 5.52
N ARG A 218 10.10 3.92 6.68
CA ARG A 218 10.47 4.64 7.90
C ARG A 218 11.78 5.39 7.67
N ASP A 219 11.84 6.65 8.12
CA ASP A 219 13.02 7.50 7.92
C ASP A 219 14.26 6.87 8.58
N LEU A 220 15.19 6.39 7.73
CA LEU A 220 16.49 5.84 8.14
C LEU A 220 17.61 6.90 8.20
N ILE A 221 17.29 8.13 7.82
CA ILE A 221 18.28 9.22 7.80
C ILE A 221 18.30 9.91 9.17
N HIS A 222 17.11 10.24 9.70
CA HIS A 222 16.96 11.00 10.93
C HIS A 222 16.27 10.21 12.05
N GLY A 223 15.62 9.09 11.69
CA GLY A 223 14.93 8.20 12.62
C GLY A 223 15.82 7.08 13.15
N THR A 224 15.42 6.51 14.28
CA THR A 224 16.07 5.35 14.86
C THR A 224 15.11 4.17 14.84
N LEU A 225 15.47 3.11 14.10
CA LEU A 225 14.76 1.84 14.09
C LEU A 225 15.42 0.89 15.09
N ASN A 226 14.61 0.12 15.82
CA ASN A 226 15.12 -0.98 16.62
C ASN A 226 15.48 -2.20 15.73
N ASP A 227 16.09 -3.22 16.32
CA ASP A 227 16.59 -4.37 15.57
C ASP A 227 15.47 -5.20 14.94
N ASP A 228 14.29 -5.30 15.58
CA ASP A 228 13.12 -5.97 15.02
C ASP A 228 12.60 -5.23 13.79
N GLN A 229 12.49 -3.91 13.87
CA GLN A 229 12.10 -3.06 12.74
C GLN A 229 13.10 -3.15 11.57
N LEU A 230 14.40 -3.18 11.85
CA LEU A 230 15.43 -3.34 10.81
C LEU A 230 15.34 -4.71 10.12
N ARG A 231 15.11 -5.80 10.86
CA ARG A 231 14.89 -7.14 10.29
C ARG A 231 13.66 -7.17 9.38
N LYS A 232 12.55 -6.63 9.86
CA LYS A 232 11.29 -6.55 9.10
C LYS A 232 11.43 -5.68 7.86
N LEU A 233 12.06 -4.50 7.99
CA LEU A 233 12.31 -3.62 6.85
C LEU A 233 13.22 -4.29 5.82
N ALA A 234 14.27 -5.02 6.24
CA ALA A 234 15.13 -5.76 5.32
C ALA A 234 14.34 -6.80 4.52
N ALA A 235 13.46 -7.56 5.18
CA ALA A 235 12.65 -8.58 4.51
C ALA A 235 11.60 -7.95 3.57
N ILE A 236 10.88 -6.91 4.00
CA ILE A 236 9.89 -6.23 3.16
C ILE A 236 10.58 -5.55 1.96
N ALA A 237 11.72 -4.90 2.18
CA ALA A 237 12.50 -4.28 1.11
C ALA A 237 12.94 -5.29 0.05
N HIS A 238 13.38 -6.46 0.46
CA HIS A 238 13.83 -7.51 -0.44
C HIS A 238 12.66 -8.15 -1.21
N PHE A 239 11.63 -8.65 -0.49
CA PHE A 239 10.58 -9.47 -1.07
C PHE A 239 9.44 -8.67 -1.70
N ALA A 240 9.06 -7.54 -1.10
CA ALA A 240 7.92 -6.74 -1.56
C ALA A 240 8.34 -5.51 -2.37
N CYS A 241 9.30 -4.72 -1.88
CA CYS A 241 9.70 -3.48 -2.56
C CYS A 241 10.70 -3.72 -3.70
N ARG A 242 11.30 -4.90 -3.79
CA ARG A 242 12.38 -5.22 -4.76
C ARG A 242 13.50 -4.18 -4.71
N SER A 243 13.93 -3.84 -3.50
CA SER A 243 14.96 -2.85 -3.20
C SER A 243 16.09 -3.50 -2.39
N PRO A 244 17.01 -4.20 -3.07
CA PRO A 244 18.10 -4.91 -2.42
C PRO A 244 19.10 -3.97 -1.73
N ASP A 245 19.24 -2.75 -2.17
CA ASP A 245 20.08 -1.71 -1.56
C ASP A 245 19.52 -1.24 -0.21
N LEU A 246 18.20 -1.05 -0.09
CA LEU A 246 17.53 -0.76 1.17
C LEU A 246 17.64 -1.94 2.15
N ALA A 247 17.43 -3.17 1.66
CA ALA A 247 17.64 -4.36 2.48
C ALA A 247 19.09 -4.46 2.97
N ALA A 248 20.06 -4.24 2.08
CA ALA A 248 21.49 -4.23 2.42
C ALA A 248 21.81 -3.16 3.49
N ARG A 249 21.24 -1.96 3.39
CA ARG A 249 21.40 -0.91 4.40
C ARG A 249 20.94 -1.38 5.79
N CYS A 250 19.79 -2.05 5.87
CA CYS A 250 19.31 -2.60 7.14
C CYS A 250 20.22 -3.70 7.68
N LEU A 251 20.68 -4.63 6.83
CA LEU A 251 21.58 -5.71 7.24
C LEU A 251 22.92 -5.19 7.72
N ILE A 252 23.50 -4.18 7.03
CA ILE A 252 24.74 -3.53 7.45
C ILE A 252 24.57 -2.88 8.83
N GLU A 253 23.44 -2.25 9.08
CA GLU A 253 23.17 -1.63 10.38
C GLU A 253 23.04 -2.68 11.49
N LEU A 254 22.35 -3.80 11.23
CA LEU A 254 22.28 -4.94 12.16
C LEU A 254 23.67 -5.56 12.44
N GLY A 255 24.54 -5.64 11.41
CA GLY A 255 25.92 -6.07 11.57
C GLY A 255 26.72 -5.14 12.49
N LYS A 256 26.62 -3.82 12.31
CA LYS A 256 27.28 -2.84 13.18
C LYS A 256 26.84 -2.93 14.64
N ARG A 257 25.60 -3.36 14.89
CA ARG A 257 25.06 -3.57 16.24
C ARG A 257 25.43 -4.94 16.83
N GLY A 258 26.16 -5.78 16.09
CA GLY A 258 26.51 -7.14 16.52
C GLY A 258 25.32 -8.11 16.55
N VAL A 259 24.21 -7.78 15.88
CA VAL A 259 23.01 -8.62 15.80
C VAL A 259 23.12 -9.64 14.67
N LEU A 260 23.91 -9.34 13.66
CA LEU A 260 24.15 -10.17 12.49
C LEU A 260 25.65 -10.28 12.23
N GLU A 261 26.12 -11.49 11.92
CA GLU A 261 27.52 -11.72 11.57
C GLU A 261 27.90 -11.03 10.25
N ASP A 262 29.09 -10.45 10.17
CA ASP A 262 29.60 -9.79 8.96
C ASP A 262 29.61 -10.74 7.75
N SER A 263 29.85 -12.02 7.96
CA SER A 263 29.81 -13.05 6.92
C SER A 263 28.43 -13.16 6.25
N ALA A 264 27.35 -13.05 7.04
CA ALA A 264 25.98 -13.07 6.53
C ALA A 264 25.66 -11.80 5.73
N VAL A 265 26.13 -10.64 6.19
CA VAL A 265 26.00 -9.36 5.46
C VAL A 265 26.71 -9.46 4.11
N LEU A 266 27.96 -9.91 4.10
CA LEU A 266 28.75 -10.07 2.87
C LEU A 266 28.12 -11.09 1.90
N SER A 267 27.61 -12.21 2.42
CA SER A 267 26.89 -13.21 1.63
C SER A 267 25.68 -12.60 0.91
N TYR A 268 24.87 -11.79 1.61
CA TYR A 268 23.74 -11.11 0.99
C TYR A 268 24.20 -10.12 -0.09
N LEU A 269 25.17 -9.26 0.21
CA LEU A 269 25.68 -8.27 -0.75
C LEU A 269 26.16 -8.96 -2.03
N THR A 270 26.96 -10.02 -1.88
CA THR A 270 27.49 -10.80 -3.01
C THR A 270 26.35 -11.41 -3.85
N ALA A 271 25.35 -12.01 -3.20
CA ALA A 271 24.20 -12.63 -3.89
C ALA A 271 23.35 -11.60 -4.65
N GLN A 272 23.33 -10.34 -4.22
CA GLN A 272 22.62 -9.25 -4.89
C GLN A 272 23.51 -8.43 -5.86
N GLY A 273 24.78 -8.81 -6.05
CA GLY A 273 25.71 -8.04 -6.88
C GLY A 273 26.08 -6.68 -6.30
N LEU A 274 25.91 -6.49 -5.00
CA LEU A 274 26.23 -5.24 -4.29
C LEU A 274 27.63 -5.29 -3.69
N LYS A 275 28.24 -4.12 -3.53
CA LYS A 275 29.51 -3.94 -2.82
C LYS A 275 29.30 -3.02 -1.62
N ARG A 276 30.08 -3.26 -0.55
CA ARG A 276 30.09 -2.40 0.66
C ARG A 276 30.99 -1.19 0.42
#